data_0dfe6851168ee717a766027b6d692e31
#
_entry.id   0dfe6851168ee717a766027b6d692e31
#
_cell.length_a   1.000
_cell.length_b   1.000
_cell.length_c   1.000
_cell.angle_alpha   90.00
_cell.angle_beta   90.00
_cell.angle_gamma   90.00
#
_symmetry.space_group_name_H-M   'P 1'
#
loop_
_entity.id
_entity.type
_entity.pdbx_description
1 polymer ?
#
loop_
_entity_poly.entity_id
_entity_poly.type
_entity_poly.pdbx_seq_one_letter_code
_entity_poly.pdbx_strand_id
1 'polypeptide(L)'
;LNAGSKLLYPVRFVGKRRIVTLEGEAYFDVRKDEEHPFVVRTRFGEVTVLGTAFNINAYNDADACYTTLVYGKVNFSTPDQNTITLAPGEQAVASSRGIEKRAVDVNEYIGWAQGVYVFNNKRLGDIMKTFERWYDVHVYYEKESLRDLTYSGDLQRYGTINTFLNALELTGDIYYRINGRNILIYENE
;
A
#
# COMPACT_ATOMS: atom_id res chain seq x y z
N LEU A 1 -6.15 8.18 -4.66
CA LEU A 1 -4.71 8.07 -4.48
C LEU A 1 -4.34 8.19 -3.01
N ASN A 2 -3.38 7.38 -2.55
CA ASN A 2 -2.79 7.51 -1.23
C ASN A 2 -1.65 8.55 -1.25
N ALA A 3 -1.15 8.94 -0.07
CA ALA A 3 -0.08 9.94 0.07
C ALA A 3 1.20 9.53 -0.68
N GLY A 4 1.89 10.50 -1.24
CA GLY A 4 3.12 10.27 -2.01
C GLY A 4 2.92 9.53 -3.34
N SER A 5 1.69 9.41 -3.84
CA SER A 5 1.37 8.69 -5.07
C SER A 5 1.18 9.60 -6.27
N LYS A 6 1.51 9.07 -7.46
CA LYS A 6 1.38 9.75 -8.74
C LYS A 6 0.65 8.84 -9.73
N LEU A 7 -0.37 9.39 -10.38
CA LEU A 7 -1.11 8.73 -11.45
C LEU A 7 -0.99 9.54 -12.75
N LEU A 8 -0.46 8.89 -13.78
CA LEU A 8 -0.40 9.45 -15.14
C LEU A 8 -1.52 8.81 -15.96
N TYR A 9 -2.37 9.63 -16.54
CA TYR A 9 -3.46 9.20 -17.40
C TYR A 9 -3.65 10.19 -18.59
N PRO A 10 -4.12 9.71 -19.76
CA PRO A 10 -4.38 10.57 -20.89
C PRO A 10 -5.64 11.41 -20.66
N VAL A 11 -5.69 12.60 -21.24
CA VAL A 11 -6.88 13.47 -21.23
C VAL A 11 -8.11 12.74 -21.82
N ARG A 12 -7.85 11.85 -22.77
CA ARG A 12 -8.87 11.01 -23.41
C ARG A 12 -8.27 9.63 -23.72
N PHE A 13 -8.97 8.57 -23.34
CA PHE A 13 -8.58 7.23 -23.74
C PHE A 13 -8.88 7.03 -25.23
N VAL A 14 -7.85 6.70 -26.00
CA VAL A 14 -7.94 6.44 -27.45
C VAL A 14 -7.47 5.01 -27.70
N GLY A 15 -8.22 4.27 -28.53
CA GLY A 15 -7.90 2.88 -28.88
C GLY A 15 -8.61 1.84 -28.00
N LYS A 16 -8.11 0.61 -28.06
CA LYS A 16 -8.78 -0.58 -27.47
C LYS A 16 -8.53 -0.79 -25.96
N ARG A 17 -7.72 0.03 -25.32
CA ARG A 17 -7.34 -0.14 -23.89
C ARG A 17 -7.33 1.22 -23.19
N ARG A 18 -7.82 1.27 -21.96
CA ARG A 18 -7.75 2.44 -21.07
C ARG A 18 -6.51 2.32 -20.19
N ILE A 19 -5.40 2.94 -20.57
CA ILE A 19 -4.10 2.76 -19.91
C ILE A 19 -3.78 3.94 -19.03
N VAL A 20 -3.39 3.65 -17.76
CA VAL A 20 -2.84 4.60 -16.80
C VAL A 20 -1.53 4.06 -16.23
N THR A 21 -0.67 4.94 -15.71
CA THR A 21 0.57 4.53 -15.02
C THR A 21 0.53 5.01 -13.58
N LEU A 22 0.78 4.11 -12.65
CA LEU A 22 0.78 4.35 -11.21
C LEU A 22 2.17 4.23 -10.62
N GLU A 23 2.55 5.21 -9.82
CA GLU A 23 3.66 5.21 -8.88
C GLU A 23 3.09 5.46 -7.48
N GLY A 24 3.30 4.55 -6.53
CA GLY A 24 2.70 4.64 -5.19
C GLY A 24 1.45 3.77 -5.03
N GLU A 25 0.45 4.24 -4.30
CA GLU A 25 -0.73 3.46 -3.94
C GLU A 25 -2.03 4.13 -4.40
N ALA A 26 -2.92 3.31 -4.98
CA ALA A 26 -4.23 3.76 -5.43
C ALA A 26 -5.30 2.67 -5.27
N TYR A 27 -6.46 3.10 -4.81
CA TYR A 27 -7.69 2.33 -4.90
C TYR A 27 -8.44 2.73 -6.16
N PHE A 28 -8.81 1.74 -6.96
CA PHE A 28 -9.54 1.89 -8.20
C PHE A 28 -10.93 1.24 -8.06
N ASP A 29 -11.94 1.98 -8.46
CA ASP A 29 -13.28 1.44 -8.75
C ASP A 29 -13.57 1.69 -10.23
N VAL A 30 -13.44 0.63 -11.03
CA VAL A 30 -13.46 0.72 -12.49
C VAL A 30 -14.80 0.31 -13.02
N ARG A 31 -15.47 1.23 -13.72
CA ARG A 31 -16.72 0.93 -14.43
C ARG A 31 -16.51 -0.20 -15.44
N LYS A 32 -17.47 -1.15 -15.47
CA LYS A 32 -17.48 -2.29 -16.39
C LYS A 32 -17.50 -1.83 -17.86
N ASP A 33 -16.51 -2.29 -18.61
CA ASP A 33 -16.39 -2.11 -20.07
C ASP A 33 -15.49 -3.24 -20.61
N GLU A 34 -16.14 -4.23 -21.23
CA GLU A 34 -15.48 -5.43 -21.76
C GLU A 34 -14.77 -5.15 -23.09
N GLU A 35 -15.18 -4.12 -23.83
CA GLU A 35 -14.60 -3.75 -25.12
C GLU A 35 -13.30 -2.95 -24.94
N HIS A 36 -13.18 -2.19 -23.82
CA HIS A 36 -12.01 -1.37 -23.53
C HIS A 36 -11.45 -1.69 -22.14
N PRO A 37 -10.64 -2.76 -21.99
CA PRO A 37 -10.01 -3.13 -20.73
C PRO A 37 -9.27 -1.94 -20.10
N PHE A 38 -9.36 -1.81 -18.77
CA PHE A 38 -8.59 -0.84 -18.01
C PHE A 38 -7.27 -1.47 -17.56
N VAL A 39 -6.18 -0.77 -17.78
CA VAL A 39 -4.83 -1.26 -17.53
C VAL A 39 -4.08 -0.28 -16.66
N VAL A 40 -3.59 -0.75 -15.51
CA VAL A 40 -2.69 0.01 -14.66
C VAL A 40 -1.27 -0.53 -14.82
N ARG A 41 -0.38 0.31 -15.31
CA ARG A 41 1.05 0.03 -15.41
C ARG A 41 1.77 0.46 -14.16
N THR A 42 2.62 -0.42 -13.66
CA THR A 42 3.56 -0.15 -12.57
C THR A 42 4.95 -0.62 -12.98
N ARG A 43 5.98 -0.30 -12.20
CA ARG A 43 7.32 -0.86 -12.45
C ARG A 43 7.38 -2.38 -12.28
N PHE A 44 6.41 -2.99 -11.61
CA PHE A 44 6.36 -4.43 -11.32
C PHE A 44 5.55 -5.22 -12.35
N GLY A 45 4.83 -4.54 -13.24
CA GLY A 45 3.99 -5.17 -14.25
C GLY A 45 2.70 -4.42 -14.55
N GLU A 46 1.80 -5.09 -15.26
CA GLU A 46 0.49 -4.56 -15.67
C GLU A 46 -0.64 -5.28 -14.94
N VAL A 47 -1.58 -4.50 -14.42
CA VAL A 47 -2.86 -4.98 -13.89
C VAL A 47 -3.96 -4.68 -14.91
N THR A 48 -4.65 -5.70 -15.40
CA THR A 48 -5.73 -5.58 -16.40
C THR A 48 -7.06 -6.01 -15.80
N VAL A 49 -8.09 -5.16 -15.96
CA VAL A 49 -9.45 -5.38 -15.45
C VAL A 49 -10.50 -4.94 -16.46
N LEU A 50 -11.73 -5.48 -16.33
CA LEU A 50 -12.88 -5.13 -17.18
C LEU A 50 -13.98 -4.35 -16.45
N GLY A 51 -13.99 -4.42 -15.11
CA GLY A 51 -15.00 -3.77 -14.25
C GLY A 51 -14.84 -4.31 -12.83
N THR A 52 -14.04 -3.62 -12.00
CA THR A 52 -13.41 -4.23 -10.85
C THR A 52 -13.07 -3.16 -9.83
N ALA A 53 -13.22 -3.47 -8.53
CA ALA A 53 -12.63 -2.67 -7.46
C ALA A 53 -11.42 -3.38 -6.87
N PHE A 54 -10.31 -2.67 -6.78
CA PHE A 54 -9.04 -3.22 -6.32
C PHE A 54 -8.09 -2.12 -5.82
N ASN A 55 -7.14 -2.51 -4.99
CA ASN A 55 -6.05 -1.65 -4.53
C ASN A 55 -4.73 -2.09 -5.14
N ILE A 56 -3.89 -1.15 -5.54
CA ILE A 56 -2.50 -1.40 -5.93
C ILE A 56 -1.60 -0.57 -5.01
N ASN A 57 -0.63 -1.22 -4.38
CA ASN A 57 0.47 -0.58 -3.66
C ASN A 57 1.78 -0.92 -4.36
N ALA A 58 2.35 0.06 -5.06
CA ALA A 58 3.53 -0.05 -5.91
C ALA A 58 4.47 1.15 -5.73
N TYR A 59 4.79 1.49 -4.48
CA TYR A 59 5.77 2.55 -4.19
C TYR A 59 7.16 2.18 -4.70
N ASN A 60 7.92 3.17 -5.14
CA ASN A 60 9.26 2.97 -5.70
C ASN A 60 10.30 2.53 -4.66
N ASP A 61 10.08 2.83 -3.40
CA ASP A 61 10.92 2.44 -2.26
C ASP A 61 10.51 1.08 -1.64
N ALA A 62 9.53 0.38 -2.25
CA ALA A 62 9.11 -0.94 -1.82
C ALA A 62 9.77 -2.05 -2.64
N ASP A 63 10.05 -3.20 -2.04
CA ASP A 63 10.64 -4.36 -2.73
C ASP A 63 9.62 -5.19 -3.52
N ALA A 64 8.32 -4.93 -3.30
CA ALA A 64 7.22 -5.65 -3.94
C ALA A 64 6.03 -4.74 -4.23
N CYS A 65 5.24 -5.15 -5.22
CA CYS A 65 3.92 -4.59 -5.51
C CYS A 65 2.85 -5.51 -4.93
N TYR A 66 1.86 -4.93 -4.27
CA TYR A 66 0.70 -5.62 -3.73
C TYR A 66 -0.54 -5.20 -4.49
N THR A 67 -1.23 -6.14 -5.13
CA THR A 67 -2.51 -5.90 -5.80
C THR A 67 -3.60 -6.70 -5.12
N THR A 68 -4.52 -6.04 -4.44
CA THR A 68 -5.60 -6.66 -3.63
C THR A 68 -6.93 -6.49 -4.31
N LEU A 69 -7.65 -7.59 -4.54
CA LEU A 69 -8.94 -7.58 -5.22
C LEU A 69 -10.10 -7.52 -4.23
N VAL A 70 -10.99 -6.53 -4.42
CA VAL A 70 -12.21 -6.34 -3.63
C VAL A 70 -13.39 -7.05 -4.30
N TYR A 71 -13.71 -6.69 -5.54
CA TYR A 71 -14.72 -7.41 -6.35
C TYR A 71 -14.33 -7.43 -7.83
N GLY A 72 -14.90 -8.38 -8.59
CA GLY A 72 -14.64 -8.57 -10.01
C GLY A 72 -13.51 -9.55 -10.28
N LYS A 73 -12.64 -9.23 -11.22
CA LYS A 73 -11.48 -10.04 -11.61
C LYS A 73 -10.31 -9.17 -11.97
N VAL A 74 -9.12 -9.54 -11.48
CA VAL A 74 -7.83 -8.93 -11.84
C VAL A 74 -6.97 -9.94 -12.55
N ASN A 75 -6.38 -9.56 -13.68
CA ASN A 75 -5.25 -10.25 -14.29
C ASN A 75 -3.99 -9.40 -14.06
N PHE A 76 -3.01 -9.95 -13.35
CA PHE A 76 -1.70 -9.32 -13.14
C PHE A 76 -0.66 -10.03 -14.01
N SER A 77 0.10 -9.27 -14.80
CA SER A 77 1.18 -9.76 -15.64
C SER A 77 2.50 -9.06 -15.26
N THR A 78 3.54 -9.84 -14.94
CA THR A 78 4.89 -9.30 -14.73
C THR A 78 5.57 -8.95 -16.05
N PRO A 79 6.67 -8.17 -16.05
CA PRO A 79 7.45 -7.90 -17.26
C PRO A 79 7.90 -9.17 -17.99
N ASP A 80 8.21 -10.25 -17.26
CA ASP A 80 8.61 -11.56 -17.78
C ASP A 80 7.43 -12.41 -18.28
N GLN A 81 6.24 -11.80 -18.43
CA GLN A 81 5.00 -12.41 -18.92
C GLN A 81 4.42 -13.52 -18.02
N ASN A 82 4.87 -13.69 -16.79
CA ASN A 82 4.18 -14.50 -15.82
C ASN A 82 2.86 -13.82 -15.45
N THR A 83 1.76 -14.57 -15.53
CA THR A 83 0.41 -14.02 -15.31
C THR A 83 -0.31 -14.80 -14.22
N ILE A 84 -0.97 -14.08 -13.31
CA ILE A 84 -1.89 -14.68 -12.36
C ILE A 84 -3.24 -13.96 -12.39
N THR A 85 -4.29 -14.71 -12.07
CA THR A 85 -5.64 -14.19 -11.94
C THR A 85 -6.06 -14.21 -10.49
N LEU A 86 -6.62 -13.10 -10.00
CA LEU A 86 -7.16 -12.96 -8.66
C LEU A 86 -8.67 -13.10 -8.65
N ALA A 87 -9.18 -13.75 -7.60
CA ALA A 87 -10.57 -13.72 -7.14
C ALA A 87 -10.72 -12.73 -5.97
N PRO A 88 -11.95 -12.25 -5.64
CA PRO A 88 -12.20 -11.41 -4.48
C PRO A 88 -11.63 -12.00 -3.18
N GLY A 89 -10.96 -11.17 -2.36
CA GLY A 89 -10.24 -11.60 -1.15
C GLY A 89 -8.83 -12.12 -1.41
N GLU A 90 -8.35 -12.11 -2.65
CA GLU A 90 -6.98 -12.49 -2.98
C GLU A 90 -6.09 -11.26 -3.25
N GLN A 91 -4.80 -11.44 -2.99
CA GLN A 91 -3.75 -10.46 -3.24
C GLN A 91 -2.63 -11.10 -4.06
N ALA A 92 -2.19 -10.42 -5.12
CA ALA A 92 -0.94 -10.69 -5.80
C ALA A 92 0.21 -9.95 -5.11
N VAL A 93 1.34 -10.65 -4.93
CA VAL A 93 2.61 -10.08 -4.47
C VAL A 93 3.63 -10.27 -5.58
N ALA A 94 4.00 -9.19 -6.27
CA ALA A 94 4.99 -9.21 -7.34
C ALA A 94 6.29 -8.56 -6.86
N SER A 95 7.40 -9.30 -6.94
CA SER A 95 8.74 -8.87 -6.50
C SER A 95 9.81 -9.37 -7.47
N SER A 96 11.07 -9.08 -7.18
CA SER A 96 12.22 -9.65 -7.90
C SER A 96 12.30 -11.19 -7.84
N ARG A 97 11.57 -11.82 -6.90
CA ARG A 97 11.51 -13.29 -6.75
C ARG A 97 10.41 -13.93 -7.62
N GLY A 98 9.61 -13.10 -8.29
CA GLY A 98 8.48 -13.54 -9.10
C GLY A 98 7.16 -13.01 -8.57
N ILE A 99 6.07 -13.70 -8.90
CA ILE A 99 4.70 -13.35 -8.52
C ILE A 99 4.05 -14.51 -7.79
N GLU A 100 3.44 -14.24 -6.66
CA GLU A 100 2.67 -15.19 -5.87
C GLU A 100 1.30 -14.64 -5.51
N LYS A 101 0.39 -15.51 -5.10
CA LYS A 101 -0.96 -15.19 -4.73
C LYS A 101 -1.29 -15.73 -3.33
N ARG A 102 -1.99 -14.91 -2.53
CA ARG A 102 -2.44 -15.30 -1.19
C ARG A 102 -3.83 -14.76 -0.89
N ALA A 103 -4.55 -15.42 0.02
CA ALA A 103 -5.79 -14.89 0.60
C ALA A 103 -5.44 -13.85 1.68
N VAL A 104 -6.22 -12.76 1.76
CA VAL A 104 -5.99 -11.66 2.71
C VAL A 104 -7.32 -11.11 3.24
N ASP A 105 -7.29 -10.46 4.41
CA ASP A 105 -8.35 -9.54 4.80
C ASP A 105 -8.20 -8.25 3.97
N VAL A 106 -9.14 -8.02 3.07
CA VAL A 106 -9.14 -6.87 2.17
C VAL A 106 -9.11 -5.54 2.92
N ASN A 107 -9.74 -5.47 4.12
CA ASN A 107 -9.83 -4.23 4.89
C ASN A 107 -8.46 -3.70 5.33
N GLU A 108 -7.47 -4.56 5.56
CA GLU A 108 -6.10 -4.16 5.88
C GLU A 108 -5.45 -3.35 4.74
N TYR A 109 -5.91 -3.55 3.50
CA TYR A 109 -5.32 -2.96 2.29
C TYR A 109 -6.11 -1.81 1.69
N ILE A 110 -7.42 -1.72 1.98
CA ILE A 110 -8.28 -0.66 1.44
C ILE A 110 -8.78 0.32 2.50
N GLY A 111 -8.64 0.01 3.79
CA GLY A 111 -9.12 0.83 4.91
C GLY A 111 -8.65 2.28 4.82
N TRP A 112 -7.44 2.51 4.31
CA TRP A 112 -6.89 3.86 4.11
C TRP A 112 -7.77 4.73 3.18
N ALA A 113 -8.41 4.14 2.17
CA ALA A 113 -9.33 4.85 1.27
C ALA A 113 -10.65 5.23 1.96
N GLN A 114 -10.98 4.54 3.05
CA GLN A 114 -12.14 4.79 3.92
C GLN A 114 -11.79 5.64 5.16
N GLY A 115 -10.55 6.10 5.26
CA GLY A 115 -10.09 6.93 6.37
C GLY A 115 -9.60 6.16 7.60
N VAL A 116 -9.41 4.84 7.51
CA VAL A 116 -8.91 3.99 8.60
C VAL A 116 -7.67 3.22 8.15
N TYR A 117 -6.60 3.28 8.92
CA TYR A 117 -5.44 2.43 8.72
C TYR A 117 -5.51 1.23 9.64
N VAL A 118 -5.75 0.06 9.05
CA VAL A 118 -5.78 -1.22 9.76
C VAL A 118 -4.44 -1.92 9.56
N PHE A 119 -3.88 -2.47 10.62
CA PHE A 119 -2.65 -3.26 10.56
C PHE A 119 -2.71 -4.41 11.56
N ASN A 120 -2.23 -5.58 11.13
CA ASN A 120 -2.25 -6.79 11.91
C ASN A 120 -0.87 -7.45 11.86
N ASN A 121 -0.24 -7.63 13.02
CA ASN A 121 1.12 -8.16 13.17
C ASN A 121 2.12 -7.52 12.19
N LYS A 122 2.00 -6.19 12.01
CA LYS A 122 2.78 -5.44 11.03
C LYS A 122 4.03 -4.86 11.68
N ARG A 123 5.16 -4.96 11.01
CA ARG A 123 6.44 -4.43 11.49
C ARG A 123 6.36 -2.91 11.67
N LEU A 124 6.93 -2.41 12.76
CA LEU A 124 6.99 -0.98 13.06
C LEU A 124 7.60 -0.18 11.90
N GLY A 125 8.66 -0.70 11.28
CA GLY A 125 9.28 -0.08 10.11
C GLY A 125 8.31 0.14 8.96
N ASP A 126 7.40 -0.81 8.70
CA ASP A 126 6.41 -0.70 7.62
C ASP A 126 5.26 0.24 7.98
N ILE A 127 4.85 0.28 9.26
CA ILE A 127 3.86 1.23 9.78
C ILE A 127 4.42 2.64 9.63
N MET A 128 5.64 2.87 10.08
CA MET A 128 6.27 4.19 10.08
C MET A 128 6.55 4.70 8.66
N LYS A 129 6.88 3.84 7.69
CA LYS A 129 6.94 4.22 6.27
C LYS A 129 5.62 4.79 5.74
N THR A 130 4.48 4.25 6.20
CA THR A 130 3.16 4.80 5.87
C THR A 130 3.00 6.19 6.47
N PHE A 131 3.41 6.38 7.72
CA PHE A 131 3.30 7.66 8.42
C PHE A 131 4.27 8.72 7.90
N GLU A 132 5.47 8.35 7.49
CA GLU A 132 6.39 9.25 6.80
C GLU A 132 5.71 9.91 5.59
N ARG A 133 4.96 9.12 4.81
CA ARG A 133 4.20 9.64 3.66
C ARG A 133 2.98 10.47 4.07
N TRP A 134 2.24 10.03 5.08
CA TRP A 134 0.99 10.69 5.47
C TRP A 134 1.19 12.03 6.17
N TYR A 135 2.24 12.10 7.00
CA TYR A 135 2.50 13.27 7.86
C TYR A 135 3.70 14.11 7.40
N ASP A 136 4.37 13.69 6.31
CA ASP A 136 5.54 14.34 5.77
C ASP A 136 6.65 14.48 6.83
N VAL A 137 6.98 13.38 7.50
CA VAL A 137 7.99 13.26 8.54
C VAL A 137 9.09 12.28 8.15
N HIS A 138 10.20 12.30 8.88
CA HIS A 138 11.31 11.36 8.74
C HIS A 138 11.49 10.60 10.04
N VAL A 139 11.57 9.27 9.96
CA VAL A 139 11.69 8.40 11.13
C VAL A 139 13.08 7.77 11.20
N TYR A 140 13.71 7.95 12.34
CA TYR A 140 15.02 7.41 12.67
C TYR A 140 14.87 6.43 13.84
N TYR A 141 15.71 5.42 13.85
CA TYR A 141 15.73 4.40 14.89
C TYR A 141 17.10 4.39 15.55
N GLU A 142 17.15 4.38 16.87
CA GLU A 142 18.39 4.25 17.62
C GLU A 142 19.05 2.90 17.35
N LYS A 143 18.23 1.84 17.25
CA LYS A 143 18.64 0.48 16.88
C LYS A 143 17.78 -0.02 15.71
N GLU A 144 18.40 -0.60 14.69
CA GLU A 144 17.66 -1.15 13.53
C GLU A 144 16.67 -2.26 13.91
N SER A 145 16.95 -3.01 14.99
CA SER A 145 16.05 -4.05 15.52
C SER A 145 14.66 -3.54 15.89
N LEU A 146 14.53 -2.27 16.27
CA LEU A 146 13.24 -1.65 16.59
C LEU A 146 12.26 -1.68 15.41
N ARG A 147 12.75 -1.69 14.19
CA ARG A 147 11.92 -1.80 12.98
C ARG A 147 11.17 -3.13 12.90
N ASP A 148 11.68 -4.16 13.56
CA ASP A 148 11.14 -5.52 13.49
C ASP A 148 10.06 -5.79 14.54
N LEU A 149 9.88 -4.90 15.52
CA LEU A 149 8.77 -4.96 16.46
C LEU A 149 7.45 -4.95 15.69
N THR A 150 6.50 -5.76 16.12
CA THR A 150 5.21 -5.91 15.43
C THR A 150 4.06 -5.42 16.27
N TYR A 151 3.13 -4.73 15.62
CA TYR A 151 1.94 -4.17 16.26
C TYR A 151 0.68 -4.51 15.47
N SER A 152 -0.45 -4.55 16.20
CA SER A 152 -1.79 -4.73 15.62
C SER A 152 -2.71 -3.64 16.14
N GLY A 153 -3.58 -3.12 15.28
CA GLY A 153 -4.53 -2.08 15.65
C GLY A 153 -5.17 -1.41 14.45
N ASP A 154 -5.94 -0.39 14.74
CA ASP A 154 -6.52 0.49 13.74
C ASP A 154 -6.37 1.95 14.17
N LEU A 155 -6.24 2.84 13.20
CA LEU A 155 -6.05 4.27 13.42
C LEU A 155 -6.85 5.08 12.43
N GLN A 156 -7.42 6.18 12.92
CA GLN A 156 -8.03 7.17 12.04
C GLN A 156 -6.95 7.90 11.24
N ARG A 157 -7.02 7.82 9.92
CA ARG A 157 -6.03 8.41 8.99
C ARG A 157 -5.84 9.91 9.19
N TYR A 158 -6.91 10.61 9.57
CA TYR A 158 -6.90 12.06 9.75
C TYR A 158 -6.61 12.49 11.19
N GLY A 159 -6.25 11.55 12.06
CA GLY A 159 -5.73 11.83 13.39
C GLY A 159 -4.32 12.42 13.37
N THR A 160 -3.79 12.79 14.53
CA THR A 160 -2.41 13.22 14.66
C THR A 160 -1.48 12.01 14.81
N ILE A 161 -0.25 12.13 14.31
CA ILE A 161 0.77 11.09 14.50
C ILE A 161 1.06 10.84 15.99
N ASN A 162 0.91 11.86 16.83
CA ASN A 162 1.10 11.76 18.28
C ASN A 162 0.16 10.74 18.92
N THR A 163 -1.08 10.61 18.41
CA THR A 163 -2.04 9.63 18.93
C THR A 163 -1.48 8.22 18.82
N PHE A 164 -0.85 7.89 17.69
CA PHE A 164 -0.23 6.59 17.48
C PHE A 164 1.06 6.43 18.31
N LEU A 165 1.94 7.43 18.27
CA LEU A 165 3.23 7.37 19.00
C LEU A 165 3.01 7.24 20.51
N ASN A 166 2.03 7.97 21.07
CA ASN A 166 1.66 7.82 22.47
C ASN A 166 1.12 6.42 22.78
N ALA A 167 0.31 5.82 21.88
CA ALA A 167 -0.18 4.46 22.06
C ALA A 167 0.97 3.44 22.03
N LEU A 168 1.97 3.63 21.18
CA LEU A 168 3.16 2.77 21.17
C LEU A 168 3.99 2.94 22.46
N GLU A 169 4.20 4.16 22.93
CA GLU A 169 4.93 4.41 24.18
C GLU A 169 4.24 3.76 25.40
N LEU A 170 2.91 3.68 25.40
CA LEU A 170 2.16 2.99 26.45
C LEU A 170 2.37 1.47 26.48
N THR A 171 2.85 0.85 25.39
CA THR A 171 3.23 -0.58 25.40
C THR A 171 4.50 -0.83 26.24
N GLY A 172 5.32 0.20 26.42
CA GLY A 172 6.60 0.12 27.14
C GLY A 172 7.77 -0.42 26.30
N ASP A 173 7.51 -0.83 25.05
CA ASP A 173 8.54 -1.40 24.18
C ASP A 173 9.44 -0.34 23.57
N ILE A 174 8.88 0.84 23.30
CA ILE A 174 9.57 1.95 22.65
C ILE A 174 9.20 3.30 23.26
N TYR A 175 10.11 4.26 23.07
CA TYR A 175 9.92 5.69 23.33
C TYR A 175 10.16 6.47 22.06
N TYR A 176 9.74 7.73 22.03
CA TYR A 176 9.95 8.58 20.87
C TYR A 176 10.30 10.01 21.27
N ARG A 177 10.99 10.71 20.35
CA ARG A 177 11.26 12.15 20.44
C ARG A 177 11.00 12.82 19.11
N ILE A 178 10.23 13.90 19.10
CA ILE A 178 9.95 14.69 17.91
C ILE A 178 10.79 15.97 17.93
N ASN A 179 11.47 16.24 16.83
CA ASN A 179 12.15 17.50 16.58
C ASN A 179 11.82 17.99 15.16
N GLY A 180 10.86 18.92 15.05
CA GLY A 180 10.31 19.38 13.80
C GLY A 180 9.65 18.24 13.04
N ARG A 181 10.19 17.88 11.88
CA ARG A 181 9.71 16.77 11.04
C ARG A 181 10.45 15.45 11.31
N ASN A 182 11.42 15.44 12.21
CA ASN A 182 12.20 14.26 12.54
C ASN A 182 11.65 13.59 13.80
N ILE A 183 11.47 12.28 13.72
CA ILE A 183 11.01 11.42 14.81
C ILE A 183 12.11 10.40 15.09
N LEU A 184 12.64 10.40 16.30
CA LEU A 184 13.56 9.38 16.77
C LEU A 184 12.78 8.36 17.61
N ILE A 185 12.90 7.09 17.28
CA ILE A 185 12.37 5.95 18.05
C ILE A 185 13.54 5.26 18.76
N TYR A 186 13.39 5.04 20.07
CA TYR A 186 14.44 4.46 20.91
C TYR A 186 13.85 3.57 22.01
N GLU A 187 14.69 2.74 22.64
CA GLU A 187 14.36 1.95 23.84
C GLU A 187 14.71 2.73 25.09
N ASN A 188 14.00 2.47 26.19
CA ASN A 188 14.44 2.96 27.51
C ASN A 188 15.53 2.01 28.03
N GLU A 189 16.60 2.58 28.56
CA GLU A 189 17.67 1.82 29.25
C GLU A 189 17.19 1.18 30.56
#